data_beec54c4b829e9bf8d67dfc4d961b00f
#
_entry.id   beec54c4b829e9bf8d67dfc4d961b00f
#
_cell.length_a   1.000
_cell.length_b   1.000
_cell.length_c   1.000
_cell.angle_alpha   90.00
_cell.angle_beta   90.00
_cell.angle_gamma   90.00
#
_symmetry.space_group_name_H-M   'P 1'
#
loop_
_entity.id
_entity.type
_entity.pdbx_description
1 polymer ?
#
loop_
_entity_poly.entity_id
_entity_poly.type
_entity_poly.pdbx_seq_one_letter_code
_entity_poly.pdbx_strand_id
1 'polypeptide(L)'
;GFSGYNLYRLKFKPDTTIFTYDINQNEVIPIDNSIATIWSLEPGVNEFEDNTAERGFDYFYFIEAFDDGTNDDIVLNSSKFFTLTNKAANLKRPPGSSFQDIRIVPNPFHISARDLQYGVSAPDRLMFLNIPPICTIRIFTERGDLVEIIEHTDGSGDEIWNSITSSRQIIVSGIYIAHVEMPDGNAIRKFSVIR
;
A
#
# COMPACT_ATOMS: atom_id res chain seq x y z
N GLY A 1 -14.46 -33.00 2.46
CA GLY A 1 -13.33 -32.84 1.50
C GLY A 1 -13.08 -31.38 1.20
N PHE A 2 -11.98 -31.07 0.52
CA PHE A 2 -11.64 -29.70 0.15
C PHE A 2 -12.67 -29.09 -0.81
N SER A 3 -13.29 -27.95 -0.44
CA SER A 3 -14.39 -27.32 -1.16
C SER A 3 -13.96 -26.04 -1.91
N GLY A 4 -12.85 -25.43 -1.54
CA GLY A 4 -12.36 -24.22 -2.20
C GLY A 4 -11.58 -23.29 -1.28
N TYR A 5 -11.50 -22.02 -1.73
CA TYR A 5 -10.82 -20.97 -0.97
C TYR A 5 -11.74 -19.78 -0.77
N ASN A 6 -11.63 -19.12 0.36
CA ASN A 6 -12.13 -17.78 0.59
C ASN A 6 -10.95 -16.81 0.59
N LEU A 7 -10.95 -15.86 -0.35
CA LEU A 7 -9.99 -14.78 -0.44
C LEU A 7 -10.60 -13.53 0.20
N TYR A 8 -9.86 -12.94 1.10
CA TYR A 8 -10.28 -11.76 1.87
C TYR A 8 -9.39 -10.57 1.53
N ARG A 9 -9.99 -9.40 1.36
CA ARG A 9 -9.30 -8.13 1.21
C ARG A 9 -9.72 -7.16 2.30
N LEU A 10 -8.74 -6.46 2.85
CA LEU A 10 -8.92 -5.42 3.87
C LEU A 10 -8.36 -4.10 3.37
N LYS A 11 -9.05 -2.99 3.59
CA LYS A 11 -8.52 -1.63 3.38
C LYS A 11 -7.88 -1.11 4.66
N PHE A 12 -6.83 -0.30 4.53
CA PHE A 12 -6.14 0.48 5.55
C PHE A 12 -5.26 -0.30 6.52
N LYS A 13 -5.72 -1.39 7.10
CA LYS A 13 -4.98 -2.18 8.10
C LYS A 13 -5.31 -3.67 8.03
N PRO A 14 -4.39 -4.55 8.44
CA PRO A 14 -4.60 -5.99 8.44
C PRO A 14 -5.41 -6.45 9.66
N ASP A 15 -6.70 -6.09 9.72
CA ASP A 15 -7.58 -6.40 10.84
C ASP A 15 -8.56 -7.50 10.47
N THR A 16 -8.27 -8.73 10.85
CA THR A 16 -9.11 -9.89 10.55
C THR A 16 -10.38 -10.00 11.41
N THR A 17 -10.57 -9.12 12.38
CA THR A 17 -11.73 -9.12 13.27
C THR A 17 -12.98 -8.45 12.67
N ILE A 18 -12.84 -7.83 11.51
CA ILE A 18 -13.94 -7.15 10.81
C ILE A 18 -14.84 -8.08 9.99
N PHE A 19 -14.68 -9.38 10.14
CA PHE A 19 -15.55 -10.39 9.54
C PHE A 19 -16.37 -11.08 10.62
N THR A 20 -17.61 -11.39 10.30
CA THR A 20 -18.54 -12.12 11.17
C THR A 20 -19.20 -13.26 10.40
N TYR A 21 -19.71 -14.26 11.10
CA TYR A 21 -20.45 -15.35 10.51
C TYR A 21 -21.94 -15.02 10.52
N ASP A 22 -22.58 -15.00 9.34
CA ASP A 22 -24.03 -14.86 9.20
C ASP A 22 -24.68 -16.27 9.24
N ILE A 23 -25.37 -16.55 10.33
CA ILE A 23 -26.04 -17.84 10.54
C ILE A 23 -27.20 -18.08 9.57
N ASN A 24 -27.81 -17.01 9.03
CA ASN A 24 -28.93 -17.16 8.09
C ASN A 24 -28.48 -17.50 6.67
N GLN A 25 -27.31 -16.98 6.28
CA GLN A 25 -26.69 -17.22 4.97
C GLN A 25 -25.68 -18.36 5.02
N ASN A 26 -25.33 -18.84 6.21
CA ASN A 26 -24.32 -19.87 6.46
C ASN A 26 -22.96 -19.51 5.84
N GLU A 27 -22.58 -18.23 5.92
CA GLU A 27 -21.34 -17.73 5.33
C GLU A 27 -20.67 -16.64 6.21
N VAL A 28 -19.38 -16.41 5.96
CA VAL A 28 -18.63 -15.31 6.57
C VAL A 28 -18.85 -14.05 5.74
N ILE A 29 -19.29 -12.99 6.39
CA ILE A 29 -19.53 -11.69 5.77
C ILE A 29 -18.68 -10.60 6.42
N PRO A 30 -18.32 -9.52 5.68
CA PRO A 30 -17.70 -8.35 6.29
C PRO A 30 -18.72 -7.60 7.16
N ILE A 31 -18.26 -7.10 8.31
CA ILE A 31 -19.04 -6.18 9.15
C ILE A 31 -19.25 -4.84 8.43
N ASP A 32 -18.27 -4.42 7.63
CA ASP A 32 -18.31 -3.21 6.82
C ASP A 32 -17.77 -3.47 5.42
N ASN A 33 -18.66 -3.48 4.43
CA ASN A 33 -18.34 -3.69 3.02
C ASN A 33 -17.50 -2.56 2.40
N SER A 34 -17.39 -1.40 3.05
CA SER A 34 -16.55 -0.30 2.55
C SER A 34 -15.05 -0.55 2.77
N ILE A 35 -14.70 -1.39 3.76
CA ILE A 35 -13.32 -1.68 4.16
C ILE A 35 -12.90 -3.13 3.98
N ALA A 36 -13.85 -4.05 3.76
CA ALA A 36 -13.59 -5.47 3.61
C ALA A 36 -14.38 -6.08 2.47
N THR A 37 -13.77 -7.07 1.78
CA THR A 37 -14.39 -7.80 0.67
C THR A 37 -14.00 -9.26 0.77
N ILE A 38 -14.89 -10.18 0.38
CA ILE A 38 -14.66 -11.62 0.32
C ILE A 38 -14.99 -12.11 -1.09
N TRP A 39 -14.17 -13.03 -1.59
CA TRP A 39 -14.44 -13.80 -2.81
C TRP A 39 -14.28 -15.27 -2.50
N SER A 40 -15.27 -16.08 -2.89
CA SER A 40 -15.19 -17.53 -2.83
C SER A 40 -14.65 -18.06 -4.16
N LEU A 41 -13.62 -18.87 -4.10
CA LEU A 41 -12.90 -19.41 -5.25
C LEU A 41 -13.03 -20.95 -5.26
N GLU A 42 -13.29 -21.50 -6.44
CA GLU A 42 -13.40 -22.93 -6.65
C GLU A 42 -12.06 -23.68 -6.43
N PRO A 43 -12.10 -24.98 -6.13
CA PRO A 43 -10.90 -25.81 -6.07
C PRO A 43 -10.12 -25.75 -7.39
N GLY A 44 -8.79 -25.57 -7.27
CA GLY A 44 -7.90 -25.52 -8.44
C GLY A 44 -7.67 -24.14 -9.02
N VAL A 45 -8.32 -23.09 -8.50
CA VAL A 45 -8.00 -21.70 -8.84
C VAL A 45 -6.65 -21.35 -8.20
N ASN A 46 -5.66 -20.99 -9.04
CA ASN A 46 -4.30 -20.66 -8.62
C ASN A 46 -3.97 -19.18 -8.75
N GLU A 47 -4.80 -18.43 -9.48
CA GLU A 47 -4.61 -17.01 -9.74
C GLU A 47 -5.94 -16.28 -9.57
N PHE A 48 -5.88 -15.09 -9.00
CA PHE A 48 -7.02 -14.20 -8.85
C PHE A 48 -6.59 -12.75 -9.11
N GLU A 49 -7.33 -12.04 -9.94
CA GLU A 49 -7.10 -10.63 -10.25
C GLU A 49 -8.17 -9.76 -9.59
N ASP A 50 -7.75 -8.91 -8.65
CA ASP A 50 -8.63 -7.94 -8.02
C ASP A 50 -8.75 -6.67 -8.88
N ASN A 51 -9.77 -6.63 -9.73
CA ASN A 51 -10.10 -5.49 -10.59
C ASN A 51 -10.91 -4.40 -9.88
N THR A 52 -11.19 -4.55 -8.58
CA THR A 52 -11.99 -3.61 -7.79
C THR A 52 -11.17 -2.74 -6.84
N ALA A 53 -9.85 -2.96 -6.80
CA ALA A 53 -8.95 -2.14 -6.00
C ALA A 53 -8.88 -0.71 -6.56
N GLU A 54 -8.81 0.28 -5.66
CA GLU A 54 -8.77 1.70 -5.96
C GLU A 54 -7.40 2.29 -5.60
N ARG A 55 -6.98 3.31 -6.32
CA ARG A 55 -5.73 4.02 -6.03
C ARG A 55 -5.83 4.82 -4.73
N GLY A 56 -4.71 4.91 -4.01
CA GLY A 56 -4.62 5.69 -2.78
C GLY A 56 -4.97 4.93 -1.51
N PHE A 57 -5.33 3.66 -1.62
CA PHE A 57 -5.61 2.80 -0.49
C PHE A 57 -4.54 1.73 -0.31
N ASP A 58 -4.32 1.36 0.94
CA ASP A 58 -3.51 0.22 1.36
C ASP A 58 -4.41 -1.00 1.47
N TYR A 59 -4.07 -2.08 0.77
CA TYR A 59 -4.82 -3.33 0.79
C TYR A 59 -3.99 -4.45 1.41
N PHE A 60 -4.66 -5.26 2.21
CA PHE A 60 -4.10 -6.47 2.80
C PHE A 60 -4.97 -7.64 2.40
N TYR A 61 -4.35 -8.76 2.10
CA TYR A 61 -5.03 -9.97 1.66
C TYR A 61 -4.69 -11.14 2.56
N PHE A 62 -5.65 -12.03 2.73
CA PHE A 62 -5.43 -13.36 3.26
C PHE A 62 -6.38 -14.36 2.61
N ILE A 63 -6.03 -15.63 2.69
CA ILE A 63 -6.78 -16.71 2.08
C ILE A 63 -7.00 -17.83 3.11
N GLU A 64 -8.19 -18.41 3.10
CA GLU A 64 -8.53 -19.61 3.84
C GLU A 64 -8.92 -20.70 2.85
N ALA A 65 -8.40 -21.90 3.05
CA ALA A 65 -8.97 -23.09 2.44
C ALA A 65 -10.12 -23.56 3.33
N PHE A 66 -11.21 -24.01 2.73
CA PHE A 66 -12.37 -24.50 3.48
C PHE A 66 -12.88 -25.84 2.98
N ASP A 67 -13.50 -26.57 3.89
CA ASP A 67 -14.33 -27.74 3.66
C ASP A 67 -15.74 -27.40 4.13
N ASP A 68 -16.72 -27.51 3.25
CA ASP A 68 -18.12 -27.16 3.54
C ASP A 68 -18.88 -28.23 4.32
N GLY A 69 -18.21 -29.33 4.68
CA GLY A 69 -18.80 -30.45 5.42
C GLY A 69 -19.72 -31.35 4.62
N THR A 70 -19.82 -31.16 3.29
CA THR A 70 -20.75 -31.96 2.45
C THR A 70 -20.49 -33.47 2.52
N ASN A 71 -19.24 -33.88 2.77
CA ASN A 71 -18.86 -35.29 2.76
C ASN A 71 -18.87 -35.96 4.15
N ASP A 72 -18.68 -35.21 5.21
CA ASP A 72 -18.45 -35.76 6.58
C ASP A 72 -19.10 -34.95 7.70
N ASP A 73 -20.00 -34.03 7.37
CA ASP A 73 -20.73 -33.14 8.27
C ASP A 73 -19.82 -32.21 9.14
N ILE A 74 -18.53 -32.07 8.75
CA ILE A 74 -17.58 -31.27 9.49
C ILE A 74 -17.10 -30.10 8.60
N VAL A 75 -17.47 -28.88 8.97
CA VAL A 75 -16.96 -27.66 8.34
C VAL A 75 -15.59 -27.33 8.92
N LEU A 76 -14.58 -27.25 8.08
CA LEU A 76 -13.21 -26.95 8.46
C LEU A 76 -12.68 -25.74 7.68
N ASN A 77 -11.96 -24.87 8.38
CA ASN A 77 -11.27 -23.74 7.77
C ASN A 77 -9.78 -23.76 8.15
N SER A 78 -8.93 -23.44 7.20
CA SER A 78 -7.51 -23.24 7.49
C SER A 78 -7.30 -21.94 8.29
N SER A 79 -6.13 -21.83 8.95
CA SER A 79 -5.81 -20.59 9.66
C SER A 79 -5.51 -19.45 8.69
N LYS A 80 -6.24 -18.36 8.81
CA LYS A 80 -6.00 -17.10 8.09
C LYS A 80 -4.75 -16.35 8.58
N PHE A 81 -4.27 -16.63 9.76
CA PHE A 81 -3.14 -15.93 10.37
C PHE A 81 -1.84 -16.09 9.56
N PHE A 82 -1.59 -17.26 8.97
CA PHE A 82 -0.36 -17.55 8.23
C PHE A 82 -0.36 -17.00 6.80
N THR A 83 -1.52 -16.66 6.26
CA THR A 83 -1.68 -16.19 4.88
C THR A 83 -1.85 -14.67 4.78
N LEU A 84 -2.07 -13.98 5.91
CA LEU A 84 -2.22 -12.54 5.96
C LEU A 84 -0.94 -11.83 5.50
N THR A 85 -1.07 -10.99 4.49
CA THR A 85 0.04 -10.17 4.01
C THR A 85 0.45 -9.15 5.08
N ASN A 86 1.74 -9.02 5.35
CA ASN A 86 2.30 -8.09 6.33
C ASN A 86 2.74 -6.75 5.69
N LYS A 87 2.71 -6.68 4.37
CA LYS A 87 2.94 -5.46 3.60
C LYS A 87 1.69 -5.13 2.81
N ALA A 88 1.34 -3.85 2.76
CA ALA A 88 0.23 -3.39 1.96
C ALA A 88 0.51 -3.55 0.46
N ALA A 89 -0.49 -4.03 -0.26
CA ALA A 89 -0.56 -3.93 -1.71
C ALA A 89 -1.20 -2.59 -2.10
N ASN A 90 -0.60 -1.88 -3.03
CA ASN A 90 -1.09 -0.59 -3.52
C ASN A 90 -1.15 -0.61 -5.04
N LEU A 91 -2.20 -0.03 -5.59
CA LEU A 91 -2.24 0.21 -7.03
C LEU A 91 -1.23 1.28 -7.41
N LYS A 92 -0.27 0.88 -8.22
CA LYS A 92 0.80 1.74 -8.73
C LYS A 92 0.39 2.45 -10.02
N ARG A 93 1.00 3.60 -10.28
CA ARG A 93 0.83 4.31 -11.56
C ARG A 93 1.81 3.77 -12.59
N PRO A 94 1.49 3.86 -13.89
CA PRO A 94 2.50 3.62 -14.90
C PRO A 94 3.67 4.61 -14.75
N PRO A 95 4.88 4.23 -15.18
CA PRO A 95 6.05 5.09 -15.09
C PRO A 95 5.87 6.38 -15.87
N GLY A 96 6.46 7.46 -15.37
CA GLY A 96 6.46 8.76 -16.03
C GLY A 96 7.34 8.75 -17.29
N SER A 97 6.92 9.46 -18.32
CA SER A 97 7.65 9.61 -19.57
C SER A 97 8.49 10.88 -19.65
N SER A 98 8.33 11.80 -18.71
CA SER A 98 9.00 13.10 -18.70
C SER A 98 9.49 13.49 -17.32
N PHE A 99 10.74 13.94 -17.25
CA PHE A 99 11.33 14.46 -16.01
C PHE A 99 10.62 15.70 -15.48
N GLN A 100 9.98 16.46 -16.36
CA GLN A 100 9.28 17.70 -15.98
C GLN A 100 8.02 17.41 -15.16
N ASP A 101 7.42 16.24 -15.36
CA ASP A 101 6.17 15.83 -14.72
C ASP A 101 6.34 15.22 -13.34
N ILE A 102 7.58 15.00 -12.91
CA ILE A 102 7.86 14.46 -11.57
C ILE A 102 7.34 15.43 -10.50
N ARG A 103 6.53 14.93 -9.59
CA ARG A 103 5.91 15.70 -8.50
C ARG A 103 6.15 15.03 -7.16
N ILE A 104 6.21 15.86 -6.12
CA ILE A 104 6.26 15.41 -4.73
C ILE A 104 5.00 15.91 -4.05
N VAL A 105 4.24 15.01 -3.46
CA VAL A 105 2.96 15.32 -2.84
C VAL A 105 2.82 14.69 -1.44
N PRO A 106 2.19 15.40 -0.51
CA PRO A 106 1.75 16.79 -0.57
C PRO A 106 2.94 17.76 -0.56
N ASN A 107 2.78 18.91 -1.17
CA ASN A 107 3.77 19.98 -1.13
C ASN A 107 3.04 21.34 -1.01
N PRO A 108 3.07 21.98 0.15
CA PRO A 108 3.81 21.61 1.36
C PRO A 108 3.26 20.38 2.08
N PHE A 109 4.14 19.66 2.79
CA PHE A 109 3.78 18.62 3.75
C PHE A 109 3.58 19.26 5.13
N HIS A 110 2.39 19.09 5.73
CA HIS A 110 2.04 19.65 7.03
C HIS A 110 2.19 18.61 8.15
N ILE A 111 3.19 18.78 9.00
CA ILE A 111 3.44 17.85 10.13
C ILE A 111 2.28 17.84 11.13
N SER A 112 1.68 19.00 11.41
CA SER A 112 0.58 19.12 12.39
C SER A 112 -0.79 18.72 11.85
N ALA A 113 -0.94 18.58 10.53
CA ALA A 113 -2.19 18.22 9.86
C ALA A 113 -2.00 16.98 8.96
N ARG A 114 -1.02 16.14 9.25
CA ARG A 114 -0.64 14.98 8.43
C ARG A 114 -1.78 13.97 8.24
N ASP A 115 -2.65 13.81 9.24
CA ASP A 115 -3.81 12.92 9.18
C ASP A 115 -4.84 13.35 8.12
N LEU A 116 -4.85 14.63 7.73
CA LEU A 116 -5.75 15.19 6.73
C LEU A 116 -5.22 15.05 5.31
N GLN A 117 -3.96 14.68 5.11
CA GLN A 117 -3.32 14.60 3.80
C GLN A 117 -3.51 13.22 3.15
N TYR A 118 -3.26 12.14 3.91
CA TYR A 118 -3.47 10.75 3.48
C TYR A 118 -4.30 9.93 4.48
N GLY A 119 -4.90 10.60 5.47
CA GLY A 119 -5.66 9.99 6.54
C GLY A 119 -4.77 9.35 7.62
N VAL A 120 -5.43 8.87 8.67
CA VAL A 120 -4.78 8.33 9.87
C VAL A 120 -3.96 7.05 9.62
N SER A 121 -4.24 6.34 8.55
CA SER A 121 -3.52 5.11 8.18
C SER A 121 -2.13 5.35 7.58
N ALA A 122 -1.88 6.57 7.07
CA ALA A 122 -0.63 6.91 6.42
C ALA A 122 -0.22 8.38 6.68
N PRO A 123 -0.12 8.81 7.94
CA PRO A 123 0.02 10.23 8.30
C PRO A 123 1.34 10.84 7.86
N ASP A 124 2.41 10.04 7.76
CA ASP A 124 3.76 10.52 7.44
C ASP A 124 4.13 10.34 5.96
N ARG A 125 3.15 9.98 5.12
CA ARG A 125 3.37 9.66 3.71
C ARG A 125 3.67 10.90 2.88
N LEU A 126 4.82 10.86 2.19
CA LEU A 126 5.14 11.66 1.00
C LEU A 126 5.20 10.73 -0.20
N MET A 127 4.74 11.17 -1.35
CA MET A 127 4.79 10.39 -2.58
C MET A 127 5.54 11.14 -3.67
N PHE A 128 6.43 10.42 -4.35
CA PHE A 128 7.02 10.82 -5.61
C PHE A 128 6.14 10.27 -6.72
N LEU A 129 5.64 11.12 -7.61
CA LEU A 129 4.72 10.76 -8.69
C LEU A 129 5.36 11.03 -10.04
N ASN A 130 4.96 10.24 -11.04
CA ASN A 130 5.45 10.31 -12.43
C ASN A 130 6.97 10.13 -12.52
N ILE A 131 7.53 9.32 -11.64
CA ILE A 131 8.95 8.94 -11.68
C ILE A 131 9.17 7.87 -12.76
N PRO A 132 10.39 7.71 -13.26
CA PRO A 132 10.74 6.63 -14.17
C PRO A 132 10.67 5.26 -13.53
N PRO A 133 10.62 4.17 -14.33
CA PRO A 133 10.45 2.81 -13.82
C PRO A 133 11.62 2.34 -12.95
N ILE A 134 12.81 2.91 -13.16
CA ILE A 134 14.02 2.64 -12.38
C ILE A 134 14.73 3.97 -12.16
N CYS A 135 14.95 4.36 -10.91
CA CYS A 135 15.68 5.57 -10.56
C CYS A 135 16.19 5.52 -9.11
N THR A 136 17.16 6.36 -8.80
CA THR A 136 17.60 6.63 -7.43
C THR A 136 17.11 8.01 -7.02
N ILE A 137 16.40 8.12 -5.91
CA ILE A 137 15.93 9.38 -5.34
C ILE A 137 16.81 9.72 -4.14
N ARG A 138 17.58 10.81 -4.22
CA ARG A 138 18.35 11.33 -3.09
C ARG A 138 17.67 12.57 -2.53
N ILE A 139 17.41 12.57 -1.25
CA ILE A 139 16.75 13.66 -0.55
C ILE A 139 17.79 14.42 0.28
N PHE A 140 17.84 15.73 0.11
CA PHE A 140 18.77 16.61 0.80
C PHE A 140 18.04 17.70 1.57
N THR A 141 18.67 18.19 2.64
CA THR A 141 18.27 19.44 3.27
C THR A 141 18.62 20.63 2.35
N GLU A 142 18.11 21.82 2.66
CA GLU A 142 18.48 23.05 1.97
C GLU A 142 19.99 23.34 2.04
N ARG A 143 20.69 22.82 3.05
CA ARG A 143 22.14 22.98 3.21
C ARG A 143 22.96 21.99 2.41
N GLY A 144 22.31 21.01 1.81
CA GLY A 144 22.97 19.94 1.04
C GLY A 144 23.30 18.68 1.84
N ASP A 145 22.83 18.58 3.10
CA ASP A 145 23.02 17.36 3.90
C ASP A 145 22.11 16.26 3.36
N LEU A 146 22.65 15.08 3.15
CA LEU A 146 21.88 13.92 2.69
C LEU A 146 20.97 13.42 3.82
N VAL A 147 19.68 13.31 3.50
CA VAL A 147 18.61 12.87 4.41
C VAL A 147 18.26 11.41 4.20
N GLU A 148 18.06 11.00 2.93
CA GLU A 148 17.64 9.65 2.57
C GLU A 148 18.01 9.31 1.13
N ILE A 149 18.19 8.02 0.86
CA ILE A 149 18.35 7.46 -0.49
C ILE A 149 17.29 6.40 -0.69
N ILE A 150 16.52 6.52 -1.75
CA ILE A 150 15.48 5.57 -2.12
C ILE A 150 15.83 4.97 -3.48
N GLU A 151 16.01 3.67 -3.53
CA GLU A 151 16.23 2.91 -4.76
C GLU A 151 14.88 2.42 -5.30
N HIS A 152 14.41 3.05 -6.37
CA HIS A 152 13.15 2.69 -7.02
C HIS A 152 13.42 1.74 -8.19
N THR A 153 12.90 0.50 -8.09
CA THR A 153 13.19 -0.57 -9.06
C THR A 153 11.96 -1.40 -9.44
N ASP A 154 10.77 -1.01 -9.00
CA ASP A 154 9.56 -1.82 -9.17
C ASP A 154 8.81 -1.58 -10.49
N GLY A 155 9.34 -0.70 -11.34
CA GLY A 155 8.77 -0.42 -12.66
C GLY A 155 7.58 0.54 -12.64
N SER A 156 7.14 1.02 -11.48
CA SER A 156 6.01 1.95 -11.36
C SER A 156 6.41 3.42 -11.55
N GLY A 157 5.40 4.28 -11.60
CA GLY A 157 5.59 5.74 -11.60
C GLY A 157 5.42 6.39 -10.22
N ASP A 158 5.33 5.60 -9.16
CA ASP A 158 5.07 6.06 -7.81
C ASP A 158 6.08 5.48 -6.82
N GLU A 159 6.59 6.30 -5.92
CA GLU A 159 7.37 5.85 -4.77
C GLU A 159 6.86 6.52 -3.49
N ILE A 160 6.78 5.75 -2.41
CA ILE A 160 6.31 6.21 -1.11
C ILE A 160 7.50 6.40 -0.17
N TRP A 161 7.54 7.54 0.50
CA TRP A 161 8.48 7.80 1.57
C TRP A 161 7.72 8.24 2.83
N ASN A 162 7.98 7.57 3.95
CA ASN A 162 7.28 7.84 5.20
C ASN A 162 7.95 8.94 6.04
N SER A 163 8.65 9.87 5.39
CA SER A 163 9.27 11.05 6.02
C SER A 163 10.27 10.72 7.15
N ILE A 164 10.94 9.56 7.01
CA ILE A 164 11.96 9.08 7.95
C ILE A 164 13.33 9.15 7.28
N THR A 165 14.31 9.69 7.99
CA THR A 165 15.70 9.77 7.53
C THR A 165 16.40 8.41 7.60
N SER A 166 17.54 8.27 6.93
CA SER A 166 18.43 7.10 7.04
C SER A 166 18.87 6.80 8.48
N SER A 167 18.86 7.82 9.36
CA SER A 167 19.13 7.70 10.79
C SER A 167 17.87 7.39 11.63
N ARG A 168 16.75 7.03 10.99
CA ARG A 168 15.45 6.71 11.62
C ARG A 168 14.83 7.87 12.42
N GLN A 169 15.06 9.09 11.98
CA GLN A 169 14.46 10.28 12.56
C GLN A 169 13.36 10.82 11.64
N ILE A 170 12.29 11.34 12.22
CA ILE A 170 11.25 12.05 11.44
C ILE A 170 11.83 13.38 10.97
N ILE A 171 11.54 13.76 9.72
CA ILE A 171 11.96 15.06 9.17
C ILE A 171 11.33 16.22 9.93
N VAL A 172 12.04 17.32 9.96
CA VAL A 172 11.59 18.57 10.61
C VAL A 172 11.11 19.59 9.57
N SER A 173 10.49 20.67 10.05
CA SER A 173 10.11 21.79 9.19
C SER A 173 11.33 22.37 8.48
N GLY A 174 11.21 22.56 7.17
CA GLY A 174 12.30 23.06 6.34
C GLY A 174 12.02 22.88 4.86
N ILE A 175 13.00 23.28 4.06
CA ILE A 175 13.01 23.05 2.62
C ILE A 175 13.90 21.85 2.33
N TYR A 176 13.41 20.99 1.48
CA TYR A 176 14.10 19.78 1.04
C TYR A 176 14.23 19.76 -0.48
N ILE A 177 15.26 19.10 -0.94
CA ILE A 177 15.58 18.94 -2.36
C ILE A 177 15.63 17.44 -2.65
N ALA A 178 14.80 16.97 -3.56
CA ALA A 178 14.88 15.63 -4.10
C ALA A 178 15.59 15.66 -5.45
N HIS A 179 16.66 14.90 -5.56
CA HIS A 179 17.38 14.62 -6.80
C HIS A 179 17.02 13.23 -7.28
N VAL A 180 16.32 13.16 -8.41
CA VAL A 180 15.94 11.90 -9.06
C VAL A 180 16.92 11.63 -10.17
N GLU A 181 17.68 10.56 -10.06
CA GLU A 181 18.79 10.20 -10.94
C GLU A 181 18.49 8.91 -11.69
N MET A 182 18.81 8.88 -12.96
CA MET A 182 18.64 7.78 -13.89
C MET A 182 19.80 7.72 -14.88
N PRO A 183 19.93 6.59 -15.62
CA PRO A 183 20.98 6.48 -16.65
C PRO A 183 20.96 7.59 -17.70
N ASP A 184 19.78 8.07 -18.08
CA ASP A 184 19.59 9.02 -19.20
C ASP A 184 19.41 10.48 -18.75
N GLY A 185 19.55 10.78 -17.46
CA GLY A 185 19.41 12.14 -16.96
C GLY A 185 19.04 12.25 -15.49
N ASN A 186 18.70 13.45 -15.09
CA ASN A 186 18.28 13.72 -13.72
C ASN A 186 17.22 14.80 -13.64
N ALA A 187 16.50 14.84 -12.52
CA ALA A 187 15.57 15.90 -12.19
C ALA A 187 15.76 16.36 -10.74
N ILE A 188 15.62 17.66 -10.52
CA ILE A 188 15.65 18.23 -9.18
C ILE A 188 14.25 18.78 -8.87
N ARG A 189 13.72 18.42 -7.70
CA ARG A 189 12.45 18.92 -7.19
C ARG A 189 12.61 19.43 -5.78
N LYS A 190 11.96 20.55 -5.52
CA LYS A 190 11.92 21.20 -4.24
C LYS A 190 10.58 20.95 -3.56
N PHE A 191 10.59 20.61 -2.29
CA PHE A 191 9.38 20.52 -1.48
C PHE A 191 9.62 21.11 -0.11
N SER A 192 8.54 21.49 0.54
CA SER A 192 8.59 22.10 1.87
C SER A 192 7.82 21.28 2.87
N VAL A 193 8.38 21.22 4.07
CA VAL A 193 7.77 20.62 5.26
C VAL A 193 7.49 21.75 6.23
N ILE A 194 6.26 21.87 6.66
CA ILE A 194 5.81 22.93 7.58
C ILE A 194 5.07 22.33 8.78
N ARG A 195 5.06 23.08 9.88
CA ARG A 195 4.44 22.66 11.13
C ARG A 195 3.11 23.38 11.35
#